data_e982708b1340ccada598f6cdcdf96ac9
#
_entry.id   e982708b1340ccada598f6cdcdf96ac9
#
_cell.length_a   1.000
_cell.length_b   1.000
_cell.length_c   1.000
_cell.angle_alpha   90.00
_cell.angle_beta   90.00
_cell.angle_gamma   90.00
#
_symmetry.space_group_name_H-M   'P 1'
#
loop_
_entity.id
_entity.type
_entity.pdbx_description
1 polymer ?
#
loop_
_entity_poly.entity_id
_entity_poly.type
_entity_poly.pdbx_seq_one_letter_code
_entity_poly.pdbx_strand_id
1 'polypeptide(L)'
;MINRLAVEKLPSDTPAFLHSAAAMDEIEYLGPEPDRWRSPGEPELNGAQAPEHFIDLELADMVGRLPRRRYDFIAALYAAGLTHPEMAAQLRPEKTGLQPYVTTEVYERLKAAMREYRGLLAQGKDTRPAEQAVIFYAGWLGHYVGDGSQPLHTTVHYDGWAGKENPNGYTTLHGIHWQFEGTFVAANLKASDVAPLMTAPQQLGDVFEDYVAYLRHSATLVERTYQLEKLGGFSGPATVESKQFAAERLAAGASELRDLYYTAWLESAKAVPVTGAPPAAPAGKASAGR
;
A
#
# COMPACT_ATOMS: atom_id res chain seq x y z
N MET A 1 6.39 -5.01 -12.21
CA MET A 1 6.06 -6.43 -11.93
C MET A 1 4.82 -6.57 -11.04
N ILE A 2 4.78 -6.07 -9.80
CA ILE A 2 3.62 -6.16 -8.87
C ILE A 2 2.34 -5.67 -9.54
N ASN A 3 2.32 -4.44 -10.05
CA ASN A 3 1.16 -3.85 -10.73
C ASN A 3 0.66 -4.72 -11.90
N ARG A 4 1.59 -5.21 -12.72
CA ARG A 4 1.27 -6.07 -13.87
C ARG A 4 0.58 -7.35 -13.41
N LEU A 5 1.20 -8.08 -12.47
CA LEU A 5 0.66 -9.34 -11.96
C LEU A 5 -0.70 -9.15 -11.26
N ALA A 6 -0.87 -8.04 -10.52
CA ALA A 6 -2.13 -7.75 -9.86
C ALA A 6 -3.28 -7.61 -10.87
N VAL A 7 -3.06 -6.86 -11.97
CA VAL A 7 -4.09 -6.67 -13.01
C VAL A 7 -4.32 -7.95 -13.81
N GLU A 8 -3.26 -8.68 -14.19
CA GLU A 8 -3.38 -9.96 -14.92
C GLU A 8 -4.18 -11.01 -14.15
N LYS A 9 -4.20 -10.94 -12.84
CA LYS A 9 -4.89 -11.89 -11.96
C LYS A 9 -6.22 -11.37 -11.41
N LEU A 10 -6.73 -10.26 -11.93
CA LEU A 10 -8.07 -9.78 -11.60
C LEU A 10 -9.14 -10.79 -12.03
N PRO A 11 -10.22 -10.97 -11.23
CA PRO A 11 -11.39 -11.72 -11.63
C PRO A 11 -12.04 -11.18 -12.90
N SER A 12 -12.61 -12.07 -13.71
CA SER A 12 -13.20 -11.73 -15.02
C SER A 12 -14.46 -10.85 -14.94
N ASP A 13 -15.06 -10.69 -13.77
CA ASP A 13 -16.19 -9.81 -13.50
C ASP A 13 -15.79 -8.35 -13.22
N THR A 14 -14.51 -8.02 -13.29
CA THR A 14 -13.99 -6.66 -13.26
C THR A 14 -14.10 -5.98 -14.63
N PRO A 15 -13.98 -4.63 -14.72
CA PRO A 15 -14.16 -3.90 -15.98
C PRO A 15 -13.28 -4.42 -17.13
N ALA A 16 -13.89 -4.65 -18.28
CA ALA A 16 -13.20 -5.24 -19.44
C ALA A 16 -11.98 -4.45 -19.91
N PHE A 17 -11.98 -3.10 -19.75
CA PHE A 17 -10.85 -2.27 -20.15
C PHE A 17 -9.57 -2.58 -19.34
N LEU A 18 -9.70 -2.99 -18.06
CA LEU A 18 -8.56 -3.37 -17.22
C LEU A 18 -7.84 -4.63 -17.73
N HIS A 19 -8.54 -5.49 -18.50
CA HIS A 19 -7.96 -6.69 -19.09
C HIS A 19 -7.31 -6.42 -20.46
N SER A 20 -7.28 -5.17 -20.93
CA SER A 20 -6.59 -4.80 -22.16
C SER A 20 -5.08 -4.70 -21.95
N ALA A 21 -4.29 -5.07 -22.96
CA ALA A 21 -2.85 -4.93 -22.91
C ALA A 21 -2.42 -3.48 -22.64
N ALA A 22 -3.10 -2.52 -23.26
CA ALA A 22 -2.79 -1.10 -23.10
C ALA A 22 -2.98 -0.62 -21.64
N ALA A 23 -4.09 -0.98 -21.00
CA ALA A 23 -4.33 -0.62 -19.59
C ALA A 23 -3.30 -1.28 -18.65
N MET A 24 -2.97 -2.56 -18.90
CA MET A 24 -1.96 -3.28 -18.12
C MET A 24 -0.58 -2.63 -18.24
N ASP A 25 -0.18 -2.25 -19.46
CA ASP A 25 1.11 -1.59 -19.73
C ASP A 25 1.17 -0.22 -19.06
N GLU A 26 0.08 0.56 -19.09
CA GLU A 26 0.00 1.87 -18.47
C GLU A 26 0.00 1.79 -16.94
N ILE A 27 -0.75 0.86 -16.33
CA ILE A 27 -0.74 0.61 -14.89
C ILE A 27 0.66 0.16 -14.42
N GLU A 28 1.36 -0.68 -15.19
CA GLU A 28 2.73 -1.06 -14.87
C GLU A 28 3.69 0.13 -14.94
N TYR A 29 3.57 0.96 -15.99
CA TYR A 29 4.39 2.18 -16.16
C TYR A 29 4.20 3.20 -15.05
N LEU A 30 2.97 3.34 -14.53
CA LEU A 30 2.61 4.27 -13.47
C LEU A 30 3.04 3.79 -12.07
N GLY A 31 3.46 2.53 -11.92
CA GLY A 31 3.91 1.99 -10.63
C GLY A 31 5.00 2.83 -9.95
N PRO A 32 6.09 3.22 -10.63
CA PRO A 32 7.14 4.04 -10.03
C PRO A 32 6.83 5.55 -10.00
N GLU A 33 5.61 6.00 -10.28
CA GLU A 33 5.27 7.43 -10.33
C GLU A 33 5.50 8.15 -8.99
N PRO A 34 5.14 7.60 -7.81
CA PRO A 34 5.44 8.23 -6.52
C PRO A 34 6.93 8.46 -6.27
N ASP A 35 7.81 7.58 -6.74
CA ASP A 35 9.26 7.79 -6.65
C ASP A 35 9.74 8.96 -7.53
N ARG A 36 9.12 9.16 -8.70
CA ARG A 36 9.42 10.31 -9.57
C ARG A 36 9.07 11.63 -8.89
N TRP A 37 8.08 11.63 -7.97
CA TRP A 37 7.69 12.81 -7.20
C TRP A 37 8.65 13.14 -6.07
N ARG A 38 9.54 12.20 -5.70
CA ARG A 38 10.61 12.40 -4.72
C ARG A 38 11.85 13.03 -5.35
N SER A 39 11.65 14.01 -6.19
CA SER A 39 12.71 14.73 -6.91
C SER A 39 13.20 15.93 -6.11
N PRO A 40 14.53 16.16 -6.01
CA PRO A 40 15.07 17.40 -5.45
C PRO A 40 14.66 18.65 -6.23
N GLY A 41 14.21 18.51 -7.47
CA GLY A 41 13.70 19.60 -8.29
C GLY A 41 12.33 20.12 -7.83
N GLU A 42 11.57 19.29 -7.14
CA GLU A 42 10.23 19.58 -6.59
C GLU A 42 10.23 19.43 -5.06
N PRO A 43 10.89 20.33 -4.30
CA PRO A 43 11.16 20.13 -2.87
C PRO A 43 9.90 20.03 -2.01
N GLU A 44 8.85 20.76 -2.34
CA GLU A 44 7.57 20.71 -1.61
C GLU A 44 6.87 19.38 -1.81
N LEU A 45 6.85 18.88 -3.04
CA LEU A 45 6.26 17.59 -3.37
C LEU A 45 7.08 16.45 -2.74
N ASN A 46 8.41 16.51 -2.86
CA ASN A 46 9.30 15.54 -2.23
C ASN A 46 9.09 15.48 -0.70
N GLY A 47 9.00 16.64 -0.04
CA GLY A 47 8.75 16.72 1.40
C GLY A 47 7.42 16.11 1.80
N ALA A 48 6.38 16.26 0.99
CA ALA A 48 5.05 15.68 1.24
C ALA A 48 5.02 14.16 0.97
N GLN A 49 5.71 13.71 -0.08
CA GLN A 49 5.64 12.32 -0.53
C GLN A 49 6.59 11.38 0.22
N ALA A 50 7.77 11.84 0.64
CA ALA A 50 8.77 10.98 1.29
C ALA A 50 8.20 10.14 2.45
N PRO A 51 7.39 10.66 3.39
CA PRO A 51 6.82 9.86 4.47
C PRO A 51 5.69 8.93 4.04
N GLU A 52 5.20 9.03 2.82
CA GLU A 52 4.11 8.18 2.32
C GLU A 52 4.59 6.78 1.90
N HIS A 53 5.91 6.57 1.72
CA HIS A 53 6.50 5.32 1.26
C HIS A 53 6.71 4.28 2.37
N PHE A 54 6.60 4.67 3.64
CA PHE A 54 6.95 3.77 4.76
C PHE A 54 6.09 4.02 5.98
N ILE A 55 6.21 3.12 6.95
CA ILE A 55 5.78 3.31 8.33
C ILE A 55 6.71 2.56 9.26
N ASP A 56 7.42 3.28 10.14
CA ASP A 56 8.22 2.69 11.19
C ASP A 56 7.29 2.24 12.32
N LEU A 57 6.91 0.96 12.29
CA LEU A 57 5.89 0.43 13.23
C LEU A 57 6.32 0.52 14.68
N GLU A 58 7.62 0.45 14.97
CA GLU A 58 8.15 0.63 16.31
C GLU A 58 7.84 2.03 16.88
N LEU A 59 7.84 3.06 16.03
CA LEU A 59 7.47 4.42 16.39
C LEU A 59 5.93 4.62 16.35
N ALA A 60 5.29 4.08 15.33
CA ALA A 60 3.85 4.19 15.16
C ALA A 60 3.08 3.54 16.32
N ASP A 61 3.57 2.42 16.87
CA ASP A 61 2.95 1.71 17.99
C ASP A 61 3.00 2.49 19.32
N MET A 62 3.83 3.53 19.42
CA MET A 62 3.83 4.42 20.58
C MET A 62 2.54 5.23 20.72
N VAL A 63 1.71 5.35 19.69
CA VAL A 63 0.36 5.93 19.78
C VAL A 63 -0.72 4.91 20.19
N GLY A 64 -0.35 3.63 20.36
CA GLY A 64 -1.27 2.51 20.56
C GLY A 64 -1.94 2.06 19.27
N ARG A 65 -3.27 1.83 19.28
CA ARG A 65 -3.98 1.49 18.07
C ARG A 65 -3.92 2.64 17.06
N LEU A 66 -3.54 2.37 15.82
CA LEU A 66 -3.46 3.38 14.77
C LEU A 66 -4.85 3.99 14.50
N PRO A 67 -5.01 5.33 14.66
CA PRO A 67 -6.23 6.00 14.24
C PRO A 67 -6.50 5.82 12.75
N ARG A 68 -7.76 5.72 12.36
CA ARG A 68 -8.11 5.53 10.95
C ARG A 68 -7.89 6.76 10.08
N ARG A 69 -7.87 7.96 10.66
CA ARG A 69 -7.75 9.21 9.93
C ARG A 69 -6.32 9.72 10.04
N ARG A 70 -5.74 10.13 8.92
CA ARG A 70 -4.38 10.68 8.83
C ARG A 70 -4.12 11.78 9.87
N TYR A 71 -5.03 12.75 9.98
CA TYR A 71 -4.84 13.87 10.90
C TYR A 71 -4.94 13.48 12.38
N ASP A 72 -5.76 12.48 12.71
CA ASP A 72 -5.86 11.95 14.08
C ASP A 72 -4.57 11.20 14.44
N PHE A 73 -3.96 10.48 13.51
CA PHE A 73 -2.65 9.85 13.72
C PHE A 73 -1.54 10.88 13.92
N ILE A 74 -1.49 11.90 13.06
CA ILE A 74 -0.51 12.98 13.20
C ILE A 74 -0.66 13.68 14.57
N ALA A 75 -1.87 13.97 14.99
CA ALA A 75 -2.13 14.56 16.32
C ALA A 75 -1.68 13.62 17.45
N ALA A 76 -1.93 12.31 17.32
CA ALA A 76 -1.51 11.31 18.29
C ALA A 76 0.01 11.18 18.38
N LEU A 77 0.75 11.26 17.25
CA LEU A 77 2.21 11.28 17.26
C LEU A 77 2.76 12.48 18.06
N TYR A 78 2.25 13.68 17.80
CA TYR A 78 2.68 14.87 18.57
C TYR A 78 2.32 14.77 20.05
N ALA A 79 1.14 14.22 20.39
CA ALA A 79 0.75 13.99 21.77
C ALA A 79 1.67 12.95 22.46
N ALA A 80 2.01 11.87 21.77
CA ALA A 80 2.98 10.88 22.26
C ALA A 80 4.37 11.52 22.50
N GLY A 81 4.82 12.41 21.61
CA GLY A 81 6.07 13.16 21.78
C GLY A 81 6.08 14.09 23.00
N LEU A 82 4.93 14.53 23.49
CA LEU A 82 4.84 15.30 24.76
C LEU A 82 5.01 14.39 25.98
N THR A 83 4.58 13.14 25.90
CA THR A 83 4.71 12.16 27.00
C THR A 83 6.04 11.41 26.95
N HIS A 84 6.71 11.39 25.79
CA HIS A 84 8.02 10.78 25.55
C HIS A 84 8.98 11.81 24.93
N PRO A 85 9.42 12.83 25.69
CA PRO A 85 10.20 13.93 25.12
C PRO A 85 11.53 13.50 24.50
N GLU A 86 12.11 12.39 24.95
CA GLU A 86 13.33 11.78 24.37
C GLU A 86 13.10 11.24 22.95
N MET A 87 11.86 10.90 22.61
CA MET A 87 11.44 10.38 21.30
C MET A 87 10.74 11.45 20.44
N ALA A 88 10.50 12.65 20.96
CA ALA A 88 9.69 13.68 20.28
C ALA A 88 10.20 14.07 18.88
N ALA A 89 11.50 13.95 18.64
CA ALA A 89 12.10 14.21 17.32
C ALA A 89 11.81 13.10 16.31
N GLN A 90 11.54 11.87 16.77
CA GLN A 90 11.20 10.71 15.96
C GLN A 90 9.69 10.55 15.77
N LEU A 91 8.89 10.96 16.76
CA LEU A 91 7.43 10.90 16.76
C LEU A 91 6.82 12.05 15.94
N ARG A 92 7.21 12.10 14.67
CA ARG A 92 6.75 13.05 13.66
C ARG A 92 6.36 12.32 12.41
N PRO A 93 5.35 12.79 11.66
CA PRO A 93 4.92 12.09 10.43
C PRO A 93 6.06 11.87 9.43
N GLU A 94 7.00 12.83 9.32
CA GLU A 94 8.14 12.74 8.40
C GLU A 94 9.17 11.68 8.80
N LYS A 95 9.11 11.19 10.03
CA LYS A 95 10.01 10.17 10.59
C LYS A 95 9.34 8.84 10.85
N THR A 96 8.07 8.88 11.26
CA THR A 96 7.28 7.67 11.55
C THR A 96 6.68 7.08 10.28
N GLY A 97 6.43 7.91 9.25
CA GLY A 97 5.80 7.49 8.01
C GLY A 97 4.27 7.54 8.05
N LEU A 98 3.65 7.50 6.86
CA LEU A 98 2.21 7.69 6.64
C LEU A 98 1.61 6.67 5.66
N GLN A 99 2.33 5.61 5.33
CA GLN A 99 1.98 4.66 4.26
C GLN A 99 0.55 4.08 4.37
N PRO A 100 0.02 3.62 5.53
CA PRO A 100 -1.33 3.08 5.58
C PRO A 100 -2.41 4.11 5.24
N TYR A 101 -2.14 5.38 5.49
CA TYR A 101 -3.07 6.48 5.22
C TYR A 101 -3.13 6.82 3.75
N VAL A 102 -1.98 7.02 3.11
CA VAL A 102 -1.94 7.30 1.66
C VAL A 102 -2.52 6.14 0.87
N THR A 103 -2.18 4.90 1.23
CA THR A 103 -2.70 3.70 0.55
C THR A 103 -4.22 3.65 0.62
N THR A 104 -4.81 3.86 1.80
CA THR A 104 -6.27 3.91 1.96
C THR A 104 -6.90 5.06 1.18
N GLU A 105 -6.29 6.24 1.19
CA GLU A 105 -6.79 7.41 0.45
C GLU A 105 -6.74 7.19 -1.07
N VAL A 106 -5.67 6.59 -1.59
CA VAL A 106 -5.57 6.27 -3.03
C VAL A 106 -6.55 5.16 -3.42
N TYR A 107 -6.72 4.13 -2.56
CA TYR A 107 -7.77 3.14 -2.71
C TYR A 107 -9.17 3.77 -2.82
N GLU A 108 -9.48 4.75 -1.97
CA GLU A 108 -10.78 5.44 -2.02
C GLU A 108 -10.95 6.29 -3.28
N ARG A 109 -9.88 6.90 -3.80
CA ARG A 109 -9.89 7.57 -5.13
C ARG A 109 -10.17 6.57 -6.24
N LEU A 110 -9.51 5.42 -6.23
CA LEU A 110 -9.76 4.33 -7.19
C LEU A 110 -11.22 3.88 -7.15
N LYS A 111 -11.75 3.61 -5.94
CA LYS A 111 -13.16 3.23 -5.75
C LYS A 111 -14.12 4.30 -6.27
N ALA A 112 -13.83 5.58 -6.03
CA ALA A 112 -14.63 6.69 -6.53
C ALA A 112 -14.60 6.78 -8.07
N ALA A 113 -13.43 6.61 -8.70
CA ALA A 113 -13.30 6.58 -10.15
C ALA A 113 -14.05 5.38 -10.78
N MET A 114 -13.99 4.21 -10.15
CA MET A 114 -14.76 3.03 -10.58
C MET A 114 -16.28 3.24 -10.45
N ARG A 115 -16.72 3.99 -9.44
CA ARG A 115 -18.14 4.36 -9.29
C ARG A 115 -18.58 5.30 -10.41
N GLU A 116 -17.77 6.29 -10.77
CA GLU A 116 -18.04 7.19 -11.89
C GLU A 116 -18.09 6.41 -13.20
N TYR A 117 -17.15 5.50 -13.45
CA TYR A 117 -17.18 4.60 -14.60
C TYR A 117 -18.51 3.84 -14.70
N ARG A 118 -18.99 3.26 -13.60
CA ARG A 118 -20.31 2.57 -13.56
C ARG A 118 -21.47 3.52 -13.91
N GLY A 119 -21.40 4.74 -13.38
CA GLY A 119 -22.44 5.76 -13.63
C GLY A 119 -22.50 6.19 -15.09
N LEU A 120 -21.37 6.43 -15.72
CA LEU A 120 -21.26 6.78 -17.13
C LEU A 120 -21.72 5.62 -18.03
N LEU A 121 -21.27 4.40 -17.73
CA LEU A 121 -21.64 3.18 -18.45
C LEU A 121 -23.18 2.96 -18.43
N ALA A 122 -23.78 3.08 -17.25
CA ALA A 122 -25.24 2.92 -17.09
C ALA A 122 -26.05 3.98 -17.85
N GLN A 123 -25.46 5.15 -18.10
CA GLN A 123 -26.07 6.24 -18.86
C GLN A 123 -25.75 6.19 -20.37
N GLY A 124 -24.98 5.21 -20.82
CA GLY A 124 -24.50 5.10 -22.22
C GLY A 124 -23.59 6.27 -22.63
N LYS A 125 -22.91 6.89 -21.67
CA LYS A 125 -21.97 7.99 -21.90
C LYS A 125 -20.55 7.49 -22.16
N ASP A 126 -19.71 8.39 -22.66
CA ASP A 126 -18.27 8.10 -22.84
C ASP A 126 -17.60 7.80 -21.50
N THR A 127 -17.04 6.60 -21.36
CA THR A 127 -16.40 6.11 -20.15
C THR A 127 -14.89 6.41 -20.10
N ARG A 128 -14.26 6.76 -21.22
CA ARG A 128 -12.82 6.95 -21.34
C ARG A 128 -12.19 7.87 -20.29
N PRO A 129 -12.79 9.02 -19.90
CA PRO A 129 -12.21 9.85 -18.85
C PRO A 129 -12.14 9.15 -17.48
N ALA A 130 -13.17 8.34 -17.15
CA ALA A 130 -13.18 7.58 -15.91
C ALA A 130 -12.22 6.36 -15.97
N GLU A 131 -12.10 5.72 -17.12
CA GLU A 131 -11.11 4.64 -17.34
C GLU A 131 -9.68 5.13 -17.11
N GLN A 132 -9.34 6.31 -17.64
CA GLN A 132 -8.04 6.95 -17.43
C GLN A 132 -7.78 7.25 -15.94
N ALA A 133 -8.77 7.76 -15.22
CA ALA A 133 -8.66 7.99 -13.78
C ALA A 133 -8.45 6.67 -13.01
N VAL A 134 -9.17 5.60 -13.36
CA VAL A 134 -9.00 4.27 -12.77
C VAL A 134 -7.59 3.74 -13.01
N ILE A 135 -7.08 3.82 -14.25
CA ILE A 135 -5.73 3.38 -14.62
C ILE A 135 -4.67 4.14 -13.80
N PHE A 136 -4.81 5.47 -13.71
CA PHE A 136 -3.89 6.31 -12.95
C PHE A 136 -3.85 5.93 -11.46
N TYR A 137 -5.02 5.86 -10.82
CA TYR A 137 -5.09 5.50 -9.40
C TYR A 137 -4.67 4.05 -9.13
N ALA A 138 -4.94 3.13 -10.05
CA ALA A 138 -4.46 1.75 -9.94
C ALA A 138 -2.93 1.69 -9.99
N GLY A 139 -2.30 2.36 -10.95
CA GLY A 139 -0.85 2.44 -11.04
C GLY A 139 -0.22 3.03 -9.78
N TRP A 140 -0.76 4.17 -9.32
CA TRP A 140 -0.31 4.86 -8.12
C TRP A 140 -0.44 4.01 -6.85
N LEU A 141 -1.61 3.39 -6.63
CA LEU A 141 -1.85 2.51 -5.48
C LEU A 141 -0.83 1.38 -5.39
N GLY A 142 -0.47 0.82 -6.54
CA GLY A 142 0.46 -0.30 -6.62
C GLY A 142 1.87 0.00 -6.13
N HIS A 143 2.29 1.27 -6.14
CA HIS A 143 3.56 1.68 -5.56
C HIS A 143 3.60 1.42 -4.05
N TYR A 144 2.68 2.02 -3.32
CA TYR A 144 2.65 1.89 -1.85
C TYR A 144 2.39 0.47 -1.37
N VAL A 145 1.57 -0.29 -2.11
CA VAL A 145 1.36 -1.71 -1.80
C VAL A 145 2.63 -2.52 -2.06
N GLY A 146 3.38 -2.17 -3.10
CA GLY A 146 4.70 -2.75 -3.37
C GLY A 146 5.68 -2.48 -2.24
N ASP A 147 5.81 -1.21 -1.81
CA ASP A 147 6.63 -0.81 -0.67
C ASP A 147 6.23 -1.58 0.60
N GLY A 148 4.93 -1.69 0.87
CA GLY A 148 4.41 -2.42 2.03
C GLY A 148 4.73 -3.91 2.02
N SER A 149 5.06 -4.51 0.87
CA SER A 149 5.50 -5.91 0.79
C SER A 149 6.96 -6.11 1.20
N GLN A 150 7.76 -5.05 1.08
CA GLN A 150 9.18 -5.04 1.41
C GLN A 150 9.35 -4.74 2.91
N PRO A 151 9.91 -5.68 3.70
CA PRO A 151 9.96 -5.56 5.16
C PRO A 151 10.63 -4.26 5.65
N LEU A 152 11.63 -3.77 4.92
CA LEU A 152 12.40 -2.59 5.33
C LEU A 152 11.62 -1.27 5.21
N HIS A 153 10.44 -1.24 4.57
CA HIS A 153 9.53 -0.10 4.61
C HIS A 153 8.64 -0.05 5.87
N THR A 154 8.82 -0.99 6.81
CA THR A 154 7.96 -1.10 7.99
C THR A 154 8.71 -0.95 9.32
N THR A 155 9.96 -0.46 9.30
CA THR A 155 10.84 -0.48 10.46
C THR A 155 11.87 0.64 10.45
N VAL A 156 12.28 1.08 11.64
CA VAL A 156 13.42 1.99 11.83
C VAL A 156 14.76 1.40 11.32
N HIS A 157 14.81 0.09 11.07
CA HIS A 157 15.97 -0.62 10.53
C HIS A 157 15.97 -0.65 8.99
N TYR A 158 15.43 0.38 8.34
CA TYR A 158 15.15 0.37 6.91
C TYR A 158 16.39 0.25 6.00
N ASP A 159 17.55 0.76 6.41
CA ASP A 159 18.77 0.74 5.58
C ASP A 159 20.06 0.64 6.44
N GLY A 160 20.20 -0.48 7.09
CA GLY A 160 21.18 -0.77 8.12
C GLY A 160 20.53 -0.87 9.50
N TRP A 161 21.00 -1.80 10.32
CA TRP A 161 20.45 -2.03 11.66
C TRP A 161 20.67 -0.80 12.55
N ALA A 162 19.60 -0.17 12.96
CA ALA A 162 19.62 1.06 13.74
C ALA A 162 19.69 0.77 15.25
N GLY A 163 20.24 1.75 16.00
CA GLY A 163 20.34 1.66 17.47
C GLY A 163 21.59 0.98 17.98
N LYS A 164 21.72 0.94 19.31
CA LYS A 164 22.90 0.37 20.00
C LYS A 164 22.81 -1.14 20.17
N GLU A 165 21.60 -1.68 20.24
CA GLU A 165 21.38 -3.10 20.43
C GLU A 165 21.34 -3.81 19.09
N ASN A 166 22.33 -4.64 18.83
CA ASN A 166 22.44 -5.47 17.64
C ASN A 166 22.96 -6.86 18.05
N PRO A 167 22.16 -7.64 18.79
CA PRO A 167 22.62 -8.90 19.37
C PRO A 167 22.98 -9.94 18.31
N ASN A 168 22.39 -9.84 17.12
CA ASN A 168 22.62 -10.76 16.02
C ASN A 168 23.76 -10.30 15.09
N GLY A 169 24.36 -9.12 15.31
CA GLY A 169 25.45 -8.57 14.50
C GLY A 169 25.07 -8.38 13.04
N TYR A 170 23.87 -7.84 12.79
CA TYR A 170 23.42 -7.44 11.46
C TYR A 170 24.18 -6.23 10.93
N THR A 171 24.22 -6.05 9.63
CA THR A 171 24.91 -4.90 9.04
C THR A 171 24.30 -3.57 9.52
N THR A 172 25.17 -2.63 9.87
CA THR A 172 24.80 -1.24 10.16
C THR A 172 25.13 -0.31 8.99
N LEU A 173 25.68 -0.87 7.90
CA LEU A 173 26.02 -0.13 6.70
C LEU A 173 24.77 0.12 5.88
N HIS A 174 24.69 1.32 5.28
CA HIS A 174 23.65 1.66 4.33
C HIS A 174 23.77 0.87 3.03
N GLY A 175 22.66 0.66 2.36
CA GLY A 175 22.57 0.04 1.03
C GLY A 175 21.81 -1.27 0.96
N ILE A 176 21.49 -1.92 2.10
CA ILE A 176 20.70 -3.16 2.11
C ILE A 176 19.32 -2.97 1.47
N HIS A 177 18.71 -1.82 1.70
CA HIS A 177 17.39 -1.50 1.17
C HIS A 177 17.36 -1.60 -0.36
N TRP A 178 18.18 -0.77 -1.03
CA TRP A 178 18.27 -0.78 -2.48
C TRP A 178 18.84 -2.09 -3.04
N GLN A 179 19.78 -2.70 -2.33
CA GLN A 179 20.36 -3.98 -2.72
C GLN A 179 19.29 -5.07 -2.82
N PHE A 180 18.36 -5.12 -1.86
CA PHE A 180 17.29 -6.11 -1.84
C PHE A 180 16.22 -5.81 -2.89
N GLU A 181 15.55 -4.66 -2.84
CA GLU A 181 14.40 -4.36 -3.70
C GLU A 181 14.77 -4.00 -5.14
N GLY A 182 15.89 -3.35 -5.34
CA GLY A 182 16.35 -2.90 -6.65
C GLY A 182 17.24 -3.93 -7.33
N THR A 183 18.52 -3.95 -6.93
CA THR A 183 19.55 -4.72 -7.62
C THR A 183 19.27 -6.22 -7.64
N PHE A 184 18.94 -6.80 -6.47
CA PHE A 184 18.72 -8.25 -6.36
C PHE A 184 17.47 -8.69 -7.12
N VAL A 185 16.34 -7.99 -6.96
CA VAL A 185 15.09 -8.32 -7.65
C VAL A 185 15.26 -8.20 -9.17
N ALA A 186 15.85 -7.11 -9.67
CA ALA A 186 16.06 -6.90 -11.10
C ALA A 186 16.92 -7.99 -11.74
N ALA A 187 17.95 -8.48 -11.02
CA ALA A 187 18.87 -9.48 -11.53
C ALA A 187 18.35 -10.92 -11.47
N ASN A 188 17.47 -11.25 -10.50
CA ASN A 188 17.20 -12.65 -10.16
C ASN A 188 15.72 -13.06 -10.26
N LEU A 189 14.76 -12.12 -10.33
CA LEU A 189 13.32 -12.42 -10.29
C LEU A 189 12.63 -12.15 -11.65
N LYS A 190 11.70 -13.01 -12.00
CA LYS A 190 10.81 -12.87 -13.16
C LYS A 190 9.36 -13.06 -12.71
N ALA A 191 8.42 -12.56 -13.49
CA ALA A 191 6.99 -12.76 -13.23
C ALA A 191 6.60 -14.24 -13.07
N SER A 192 7.27 -15.15 -13.82
CA SER A 192 7.06 -16.60 -13.71
C SER A 192 7.51 -17.21 -12.37
N ASP A 193 8.41 -16.55 -11.63
CA ASP A 193 8.84 -16.98 -10.30
C ASP A 193 7.80 -16.54 -9.24
N VAL A 194 7.07 -15.45 -9.49
CA VAL A 194 6.17 -14.77 -8.55
C VAL A 194 4.72 -15.22 -8.72
N ALA A 195 4.22 -15.28 -9.94
CA ALA A 195 2.81 -15.56 -10.24
C ALA A 195 2.26 -16.85 -9.59
N PRO A 196 3.01 -17.97 -9.52
CA PRO A 196 2.53 -19.20 -8.86
C PRO A 196 2.36 -19.08 -7.34
N LEU A 197 2.97 -18.07 -6.72
CA LEU A 197 2.93 -17.86 -5.27
C LEU A 197 1.81 -16.91 -4.85
N MET A 198 1.10 -16.29 -5.80
CA MET A 198 -0.04 -15.43 -5.51
C MET A 198 -1.21 -16.24 -4.94
N THR A 199 -1.91 -15.65 -3.97
CA THR A 199 -3.12 -16.23 -3.40
C THR A 199 -4.30 -16.20 -4.37
N ALA A 200 -5.39 -16.90 -4.05
CA ALA A 200 -6.66 -16.73 -4.76
C ALA A 200 -7.25 -15.32 -4.52
N PRO A 201 -7.96 -14.72 -5.49
CA PRO A 201 -8.61 -13.42 -5.31
C PRO A 201 -9.62 -13.44 -4.16
N GLN A 202 -9.62 -12.37 -3.37
CA GLN A 202 -10.57 -12.20 -2.28
C GLN A 202 -11.05 -10.74 -2.17
N GLN A 203 -12.23 -10.54 -1.62
CA GLN A 203 -12.70 -9.24 -1.19
C GLN A 203 -12.20 -8.97 0.24
N LEU A 204 -11.59 -7.80 0.46
CA LEU A 204 -11.18 -7.36 1.79
C LEU A 204 -12.40 -6.90 2.60
N GLY A 205 -12.33 -7.09 3.93
CA GLY A 205 -13.41 -6.73 4.84
C GLY A 205 -13.35 -5.26 5.25
N ASP A 206 -12.25 -4.87 5.86
CA ASP A 206 -11.94 -3.49 6.28
C ASP A 206 -10.57 -3.11 5.73
N VAL A 207 -10.57 -2.35 4.65
CA VAL A 207 -9.35 -2.04 3.88
C VAL A 207 -8.24 -1.41 4.74
N PHE A 208 -8.57 -0.53 5.70
CA PHE A 208 -7.55 0.07 6.55
C PHE A 208 -6.94 -0.96 7.52
N GLU A 209 -7.78 -1.73 8.22
CA GLU A 209 -7.31 -2.72 9.19
C GLU A 209 -6.59 -3.89 8.48
N ASP A 210 -7.12 -4.35 7.35
CA ASP A 210 -6.52 -5.41 6.54
C ASP A 210 -5.13 -4.97 6.02
N TYR A 211 -5.02 -3.71 5.54
CA TYR A 211 -3.74 -3.17 5.08
C TYR A 211 -2.74 -2.97 6.23
N VAL A 212 -3.18 -2.50 7.39
CA VAL A 212 -2.32 -2.44 8.60
C VAL A 212 -1.84 -3.84 9.01
N ALA A 213 -2.71 -4.84 8.93
CA ALA A 213 -2.30 -6.23 9.20
C ALA A 213 -1.27 -6.74 8.19
N TYR A 214 -1.42 -6.39 6.90
CA TYR A 214 -0.45 -6.67 5.85
C TYR A 214 0.93 -6.05 6.14
N LEU A 215 0.99 -4.78 6.54
CA LEU A 215 2.23 -4.10 6.93
C LEU A 215 2.87 -4.76 8.16
N ARG A 216 2.08 -5.10 9.18
CA ARG A 216 2.54 -5.81 10.36
C ARG A 216 3.12 -7.17 10.04
N HIS A 217 2.51 -7.89 9.09
CA HIS A 217 3.08 -9.15 8.60
C HIS A 217 4.45 -8.92 7.96
N SER A 218 4.59 -7.90 7.10
CA SER A 218 5.89 -7.55 6.50
C SER A 218 6.94 -7.22 7.57
N ALA A 219 6.56 -6.49 8.61
CA ALA A 219 7.45 -6.16 9.73
C ALA A 219 8.00 -7.40 10.46
N THR A 220 7.22 -8.48 10.57
CA THR A 220 7.71 -9.74 11.17
C THR A 220 8.88 -10.38 10.39
N LEU A 221 9.12 -9.93 9.17
CA LEU A 221 10.13 -10.46 8.26
C LEU A 221 11.41 -9.62 8.20
N VAL A 222 11.48 -8.52 8.96
CA VAL A 222 12.66 -7.64 9.00
C VAL A 222 13.92 -8.41 9.40
N GLU A 223 13.88 -9.14 10.50
CA GLU A 223 15.03 -9.95 10.92
C GLU A 223 15.40 -11.00 9.88
N ARG A 224 14.42 -11.60 9.21
CA ARG A 224 14.68 -12.56 8.14
C ARG A 224 15.41 -11.92 6.96
N THR A 225 15.07 -10.69 6.62
CA THR A 225 15.77 -9.93 5.58
C THR A 225 17.24 -9.73 5.96
N TYR A 226 17.53 -9.31 7.19
CA TYR A 226 18.90 -9.14 7.69
C TYR A 226 19.68 -10.45 7.82
N GLN A 227 19.03 -11.56 8.18
CA GLN A 227 19.65 -12.89 8.20
C GLN A 227 20.12 -13.30 6.80
N LEU A 228 19.27 -13.10 5.78
CA LEU A 228 19.61 -13.40 4.40
C LEU A 228 20.75 -12.51 3.88
N GLU A 229 20.71 -11.20 4.20
CA GLU A 229 21.80 -10.29 3.87
C GLU A 229 23.13 -10.75 4.48
N LYS A 230 23.15 -11.06 5.79
CA LYS A 230 24.34 -11.51 6.53
C LYS A 230 24.95 -12.78 5.93
N LEU A 231 24.15 -13.63 5.32
CA LEU A 231 24.58 -14.83 4.59
C LEU A 231 25.03 -14.53 3.15
N GLY A 232 25.03 -13.26 2.73
CA GLY A 232 25.36 -12.86 1.37
C GLY A 232 24.23 -13.12 0.36
N GLY A 233 23.02 -13.41 0.84
CA GLY A 233 21.89 -13.83 0.00
C GLY A 233 21.43 -12.80 -1.04
N PHE A 234 21.76 -11.53 -0.84
CA PHE A 234 21.43 -10.45 -1.79
C PHE A 234 22.64 -9.95 -2.59
N SER A 235 23.81 -10.56 -2.38
CA SER A 235 25.06 -10.19 -3.06
C SER A 235 25.37 -11.19 -4.17
N GLY A 236 25.18 -10.80 -5.42
CA GLY A 236 25.48 -11.64 -6.59
C GLY A 236 24.34 -12.62 -6.97
N PRO A 237 24.66 -13.83 -7.43
CA PRO A 237 23.68 -14.82 -7.81
C PRO A 237 22.81 -15.23 -6.64
N ALA A 238 21.47 -15.32 -6.87
CA ALA A 238 20.53 -15.69 -5.85
C ALA A 238 20.78 -17.11 -5.31
N THR A 239 20.71 -17.27 -3.99
CA THR A 239 20.49 -18.58 -3.39
C THR A 239 19.03 -18.99 -3.58
N VAL A 240 18.73 -20.29 -3.46
CA VAL A 240 17.34 -20.77 -3.52
C VAL A 240 16.48 -20.03 -2.48
N GLU A 241 17.02 -19.82 -1.29
CA GLU A 241 16.31 -19.23 -0.17
C GLU A 241 16.08 -17.72 -0.34
N SER A 242 17.09 -16.95 -0.79
CA SER A 242 16.94 -15.52 -1.05
C SER A 242 15.99 -15.25 -2.23
N LYS A 243 16.06 -16.09 -3.28
CA LYS A 243 15.13 -16.00 -4.42
C LYS A 243 13.71 -16.30 -4.00
N GLN A 244 13.48 -17.38 -3.23
CA GLN A 244 12.15 -17.74 -2.73
C GLN A 244 11.57 -16.63 -1.85
N PHE A 245 12.37 -16.11 -0.90
CA PHE A 245 11.94 -15.01 -0.03
C PHE A 245 11.51 -13.77 -0.80
N ALA A 246 12.31 -13.32 -1.78
CA ALA A 246 11.97 -12.17 -2.60
C ALA A 246 10.73 -12.42 -3.46
N ALA A 247 10.59 -13.63 -4.05
CA ALA A 247 9.41 -14.01 -4.82
C ALA A 247 8.12 -14.00 -3.97
N GLU A 248 8.21 -14.48 -2.73
CA GLU A 248 7.09 -14.44 -1.76
C GLU A 248 6.68 -13.01 -1.41
N ARG A 249 7.64 -12.07 -1.24
CA ARG A 249 7.33 -10.67 -0.98
C ARG A 249 6.64 -10.02 -2.17
N LEU A 250 7.16 -10.22 -3.39
CA LEU A 250 6.52 -9.74 -4.61
C LEU A 250 5.12 -10.33 -4.82
N ALA A 251 4.94 -11.61 -4.51
CA ALA A 251 3.64 -12.28 -4.62
C ALA A 251 2.64 -11.76 -3.57
N ALA A 252 3.09 -11.48 -2.36
CA ALA A 252 2.28 -10.86 -1.33
C ALA A 252 1.80 -9.47 -1.77
N GLY A 253 2.72 -8.62 -2.29
CA GLY A 253 2.37 -7.31 -2.85
C GLY A 253 1.39 -7.40 -4.01
N ALA A 254 1.62 -8.31 -4.96
CA ALA A 254 0.72 -8.48 -6.11
C ALA A 254 -0.66 -9.02 -5.71
N SER A 255 -0.73 -9.89 -4.71
CA SER A 255 -2.00 -10.43 -4.19
C SER A 255 -2.79 -9.36 -3.46
N GLU A 256 -2.16 -8.62 -2.54
CA GLU A 256 -2.79 -7.52 -1.80
C GLU A 256 -3.32 -6.44 -2.75
N LEU A 257 -2.51 -6.04 -3.73
CA LEU A 257 -2.92 -5.03 -4.72
C LEU A 257 -4.10 -5.49 -5.57
N ARG A 258 -4.10 -6.74 -6.03
CA ARG A 258 -5.22 -7.33 -6.76
C ARG A 258 -6.50 -7.31 -5.90
N ASP A 259 -6.39 -7.67 -4.63
CA ASP A 259 -7.52 -7.75 -3.71
C ASP A 259 -8.08 -6.35 -3.39
N LEU A 260 -7.21 -5.33 -3.31
CA LEU A 260 -7.62 -3.93 -3.23
C LEU A 260 -8.35 -3.47 -4.49
N TYR A 261 -7.85 -3.78 -5.69
CA TYR A 261 -8.53 -3.45 -6.95
C TYR A 261 -9.91 -4.12 -7.03
N TYR A 262 -9.96 -5.41 -6.71
CA TYR A 262 -11.21 -6.17 -6.74
C TYR A 262 -12.21 -5.65 -5.71
N THR A 263 -11.76 -5.38 -4.49
CA THR A 263 -12.61 -4.78 -3.44
C THR A 263 -13.12 -3.40 -3.85
N ALA A 264 -12.28 -2.54 -4.43
CA ALA A 264 -12.70 -1.23 -4.95
C ALA A 264 -13.79 -1.37 -6.02
N TRP A 265 -13.65 -2.35 -6.93
CA TRP A 265 -14.66 -2.65 -7.93
C TRP A 265 -15.99 -3.09 -7.31
N LEU A 266 -15.97 -4.05 -6.40
CA LEU A 266 -17.18 -4.54 -5.73
C LEU A 266 -17.85 -3.43 -4.92
N GLU A 267 -17.08 -2.67 -4.15
CA GLU A 267 -17.60 -1.59 -3.32
C GLU A 267 -18.07 -0.37 -4.11
N SER A 268 -17.53 -0.14 -5.30
CA SER A 268 -17.99 0.94 -6.18
C SER A 268 -19.46 0.83 -6.59
N ALA A 269 -20.04 -0.37 -6.51
CA ALA A 269 -21.47 -0.62 -6.78
C ALA A 269 -22.39 -0.24 -5.61
N LYS A 270 -21.84 -0.07 -4.40
CA LYS A 270 -22.65 0.26 -3.22
C LYS A 270 -23.15 1.70 -3.29
N ALA A 271 -24.40 1.92 -2.87
CA ALA A 271 -24.98 3.26 -2.77
C ALA A 271 -24.18 4.13 -1.80
N VAL A 272 -23.91 5.37 -2.20
CA VAL A 272 -23.27 6.36 -1.32
C VAL A 272 -24.36 7.07 -0.54
N PRO A 273 -24.26 7.21 0.80
CA PRO A 273 -25.17 8.03 1.56
C PRO A 273 -25.18 9.47 1.01
N VAL A 274 -26.36 10.01 0.71
CA VAL A 274 -26.49 11.41 0.29
C VAL A 274 -26.25 12.29 1.53
N THR A 275 -25.09 12.95 1.58
CA THR A 275 -24.79 13.94 2.61
C THR A 275 -25.75 15.11 2.45
N GLY A 276 -26.54 15.39 3.49
CA GLY A 276 -27.50 16.51 3.51
C GLY A 276 -28.97 16.13 3.27
N ALA A 277 -29.32 14.86 3.10
CA ALA A 277 -30.71 14.46 3.22
C ALA A 277 -31.19 14.72 4.68
N PRO A 278 -32.30 15.45 4.89
CA PRO A 278 -32.85 15.60 6.24
C PRO A 278 -33.16 14.21 6.81
N PRO A 279 -33.03 14.00 8.12
CA PRO A 279 -33.36 12.72 8.73
C PRO A 279 -34.81 12.36 8.35
N ALA A 280 -35.03 11.10 7.92
CA ALA A 280 -36.34 10.62 7.59
C ALA A 280 -37.30 10.95 8.73
N ALA A 281 -38.44 11.60 8.42
CA ALA A 281 -39.43 11.92 9.43
C ALA A 281 -39.81 10.63 10.17
N PRO A 282 -39.94 10.65 11.49
CA PRO A 282 -40.33 9.47 12.25
C PRO A 282 -41.68 8.97 11.71
N ALA A 283 -41.72 7.68 11.38
CA ALA A 283 -42.95 7.05 10.92
C ALA A 283 -44.09 7.40 11.88
N GLY A 284 -45.06 8.15 11.38
CA GLY A 284 -46.21 8.58 12.17
C GLY A 284 -46.92 7.36 12.75
N LYS A 285 -47.06 7.34 14.07
CA LYS A 285 -47.93 6.35 14.74
C LYS A 285 -49.30 6.43 14.08
N ALA A 286 -49.70 5.36 13.40
CA ALA A 286 -51.07 5.22 12.95
C ALA A 286 -51.97 5.42 14.18
N SER A 287 -52.78 6.49 14.17
CA SER A 287 -53.81 6.71 15.15
C SER A 287 -54.86 5.62 14.99
N ALA A 288 -54.95 4.71 15.94
CA ALA A 288 -56.07 3.83 16.08
C ALA A 288 -57.29 4.72 16.39
N GLY A 289 -58.10 4.97 15.33
CA GLY A 289 -59.41 5.58 15.45
C GLY A 289 -60.38 4.58 16.05
N ARG A 290 -61.14 5.03 17.00
CA ARG A 290 -62.33 4.36 17.55
C ARG A 290 -63.43 4.24 16.52
#